data_d0aec73f8419f4774dd8802ddda61510
#
_entry.id   d0aec73f8419f4774dd8802ddda61510
#
_cell.length_a   1.000
_cell.length_b   1.000
_cell.length_c   1.000
_cell.angle_alpha   90.00
_cell.angle_beta   90.00
_cell.angle_gamma   90.00
#
_symmetry.space_group_name_H-M   'P 1'
#
loop_
_entity.id
_entity.type
_entity.pdbx_description
1 polymer ?
#
loop_
_entity_poly.entity_id
_entity_poly.type
_entity_poly.pdbx_seq_one_letter_code
_entity_poly.pdbx_strand_id
1 'polypeptide(L)'
;MANEPHLRVPTQGVERGHAVLADAVAAYRRVLGKRLLAAYALGSLAHGGFSPLVSDVDLALILTDPLSNIDSARMKTVAWGLRAKGSPLHGRLSVFWGTPSSLAGRVSGGRFPVLDRLDLLEHGILIWGEDVRSGLLPPARNELLVSGALFALKHLAGSAVGPPRRARGVGRLTKLVPFPARFVPARSEDALKEIRCPKLLLSRGVGRLTKLVLFPVRLLFTAQTGRVRTNDAAVKHYLAADAAPPGASLVAAAIAWRTVPPENDGAVLSLLEDGIRPLYLHYIDDQQARLDSLGHHDLAEAFGKWRGQLLE
;
A
#
# COMPACT_ATOMS: atom_id res chain seq x y z
N MET A 1 -10.37 -10.94 -34.15
CA MET A 1 -10.64 -10.97 -32.71
C MET A 1 -9.60 -11.90 -32.09
N ALA A 2 -8.48 -11.35 -31.59
CA ALA A 2 -7.40 -12.11 -30.97
C ALA A 2 -7.75 -12.32 -29.50
N ASN A 3 -7.80 -13.58 -29.10
CA ASN A 3 -8.05 -14.06 -27.75
C ASN A 3 -6.83 -13.66 -26.89
N GLU A 4 -6.90 -12.62 -26.07
CA GLU A 4 -5.85 -12.30 -25.10
C GLU A 4 -5.72 -13.45 -24.12
N PRO A 5 -4.50 -13.96 -23.86
CA PRO A 5 -4.28 -14.98 -22.86
C PRO A 5 -4.45 -14.32 -21.47
N HIS A 6 -5.62 -14.45 -20.88
CA HIS A 6 -5.79 -14.21 -19.45
C HIS A 6 -4.95 -15.24 -18.71
N LEU A 7 -3.76 -14.83 -18.24
CA LEU A 7 -2.97 -15.58 -17.27
C LEU A 7 -3.85 -15.77 -16.02
N ARG A 8 -4.52 -16.92 -15.94
CA ARG A 8 -5.30 -17.32 -14.77
C ARG A 8 -4.34 -17.48 -13.61
N VAL A 9 -4.39 -16.56 -12.63
CA VAL A 9 -3.79 -16.77 -11.31
C VAL A 9 -4.28 -18.14 -10.82
N PRO A 10 -3.41 -19.05 -10.36
CA PRO A 10 -3.82 -20.36 -9.91
C PRO A 10 -4.90 -20.20 -8.84
N THR A 11 -6.08 -20.76 -9.06
CA THR A 11 -7.26 -20.70 -8.17
C THR A 11 -6.90 -21.06 -6.73
N GLN A 12 -6.01 -22.05 -6.55
CA GLN A 12 -5.49 -22.50 -5.27
C GLN A 12 -4.74 -21.42 -4.45
N GLY A 13 -4.08 -20.47 -5.11
CA GLY A 13 -3.39 -19.38 -4.42
C GLY A 13 -4.35 -18.36 -3.83
N VAL A 14 -5.42 -18.03 -4.56
CA VAL A 14 -6.50 -17.14 -4.11
C VAL A 14 -7.29 -17.78 -2.97
N GLU A 15 -7.60 -19.06 -3.08
CA GLU A 15 -8.28 -19.83 -2.02
C GLU A 15 -7.51 -19.80 -0.69
N ARG A 16 -6.17 -19.93 -0.73
CA ARG A 16 -5.32 -19.78 0.46
C ARG A 16 -5.42 -18.38 1.08
N GLY A 17 -5.49 -17.34 0.26
CA GLY A 17 -5.70 -15.97 0.74
C GLY A 17 -7.04 -15.82 1.45
N HIS A 18 -8.11 -16.37 0.87
CA HIS A 18 -9.44 -16.36 1.49
C HIS A 18 -9.49 -17.19 2.77
N ALA A 19 -8.78 -18.32 2.85
CA ALA A 19 -8.68 -19.10 4.08
C ALA A 19 -8.03 -18.31 5.22
N VAL A 20 -6.98 -17.53 4.94
CA VAL A 20 -6.36 -16.63 5.93
C VAL A 20 -7.33 -15.54 6.38
N LEU A 21 -8.13 -14.97 5.46
CA LEU A 21 -9.17 -13.99 5.83
C LEU A 21 -10.24 -14.63 6.73
N ALA A 22 -10.72 -15.82 6.41
CA ALA A 22 -11.71 -16.53 7.21
C ALA A 22 -11.21 -16.83 8.63
N ASP A 23 -9.98 -17.32 8.74
CA ASP A 23 -9.28 -17.54 10.02
C ASP A 23 -9.18 -16.26 10.84
N ALA A 24 -8.79 -15.17 10.19
CA ALA A 24 -8.63 -13.88 10.84
C ALA A 24 -9.99 -13.34 11.33
N VAL A 25 -11.01 -13.35 10.47
CA VAL A 25 -12.38 -12.92 10.86
C VAL A 25 -12.89 -13.72 12.04
N ALA A 26 -12.72 -15.06 12.04
CA ALA A 26 -13.14 -15.91 13.14
C ALA A 26 -12.41 -15.56 14.46
N ALA A 27 -11.11 -15.29 14.41
CA ALA A 27 -10.32 -14.89 15.57
C ALA A 27 -10.76 -13.52 16.12
N TYR A 28 -10.95 -12.53 15.25
CA TYR A 28 -11.41 -11.20 15.67
C TYR A 28 -12.84 -11.22 16.21
N ARG A 29 -13.76 -11.97 15.60
CA ARG A 29 -15.14 -12.15 16.10
C ARG A 29 -15.16 -12.69 17.52
N ARG A 30 -14.31 -13.69 17.82
CA ARG A 30 -14.23 -14.27 19.16
C ARG A 30 -13.80 -13.26 20.23
N VAL A 31 -12.85 -12.37 19.90
CA VAL A 31 -12.28 -11.39 20.84
C VAL A 31 -13.11 -10.12 20.93
N LEU A 32 -13.66 -9.65 19.82
CA LEU A 32 -14.38 -8.39 19.74
C LEU A 32 -15.88 -8.55 20.01
N GLY A 33 -16.47 -9.73 19.76
CA GLY A 33 -17.88 -10.02 19.96
C GLY A 33 -18.78 -8.99 19.26
N LYS A 34 -19.70 -8.39 20.01
CA LYS A 34 -20.64 -7.36 19.54
C LYS A 34 -19.97 -6.04 19.13
N ARG A 35 -18.69 -5.87 19.44
CA ARG A 35 -17.92 -4.67 19.01
C ARG A 35 -17.61 -4.70 17.52
N LEU A 36 -17.51 -5.86 16.90
CA LEU A 36 -17.28 -5.97 15.46
C LEU A 36 -18.62 -5.79 14.72
N LEU A 37 -18.70 -4.80 13.83
CA LEU A 37 -19.84 -4.53 12.96
C LEU A 37 -19.72 -5.22 11.63
N ALA A 38 -18.52 -5.11 11.00
CA ALA A 38 -18.27 -5.64 9.67
C ALA A 38 -16.81 -6.02 9.47
N ALA A 39 -16.57 -6.96 8.56
CA ALA A 39 -15.25 -7.33 8.08
C ALA A 39 -15.25 -7.38 6.55
N TYR A 40 -14.22 -6.78 5.93
CA TYR A 40 -14.08 -6.74 4.47
C TYR A 40 -12.71 -7.24 4.04
N ALA A 41 -12.67 -7.95 2.91
CA ALA A 41 -11.43 -8.10 2.15
C ALA A 41 -11.11 -6.79 1.45
N LEU A 42 -9.83 -6.41 1.43
CA LEU A 42 -9.30 -5.28 0.68
C LEU A 42 -8.18 -5.73 -0.26
N GLY A 43 -7.59 -4.76 -0.94
CA GLY A 43 -6.40 -4.97 -1.75
C GLY A 43 -6.59 -5.97 -2.88
N SER A 44 -5.52 -6.69 -3.19
CA SER A 44 -5.49 -7.57 -4.36
C SER A 44 -6.45 -8.76 -4.29
N LEU A 45 -6.90 -9.19 -3.12
CA LEU A 45 -7.95 -10.20 -2.98
C LEU A 45 -9.34 -9.64 -3.33
N ALA A 46 -9.58 -8.38 -3.05
CA ALA A 46 -10.86 -7.73 -3.30
C ALA A 46 -11.02 -7.32 -4.77
N HIS A 47 -10.01 -6.68 -5.35
CA HIS A 47 -10.11 -6.17 -6.73
C HIS A 47 -9.43 -7.04 -7.80
N GLY A 48 -9.01 -8.27 -7.43
CA GLY A 48 -8.31 -9.19 -8.32
C GLY A 48 -6.80 -8.92 -8.39
N GLY A 49 -6.05 -9.80 -9.03
CA GLY A 49 -4.60 -9.68 -9.15
C GLY A 49 -3.84 -10.13 -7.89
N PHE A 50 -4.45 -10.93 -7.01
CA PHE A 50 -3.74 -11.54 -5.90
C PHE A 50 -2.67 -12.51 -6.37
N SER A 51 -1.46 -12.35 -5.84
CA SER A 51 -0.35 -13.27 -6.05
C SER A 51 0.07 -13.89 -4.72
N PRO A 52 0.03 -15.22 -4.58
CA PRO A 52 0.48 -15.89 -3.36
C PRO A 52 1.99 -15.71 -3.10
N LEU A 53 2.77 -15.32 -4.12
CA LEU A 53 4.20 -15.07 -3.99
C LEU A 53 4.52 -13.75 -3.30
N VAL A 54 3.79 -12.67 -3.65
CA VAL A 54 4.18 -11.31 -3.28
C VAL A 54 3.08 -10.48 -2.61
N SER A 55 1.79 -10.84 -2.76
CA SER A 55 0.68 -10.06 -2.21
C SER A 55 0.56 -10.24 -0.70
N ASP A 56 0.14 -9.16 -0.03
CA ASP A 56 -0.36 -9.21 1.33
C ASP A 56 -1.83 -9.66 1.34
N VAL A 57 -2.31 -10.11 2.50
CA VAL A 57 -3.72 -10.41 2.74
C VAL A 57 -4.29 -9.24 3.54
N ASP A 58 -5.14 -8.43 2.94
CA ASP A 58 -5.63 -7.19 3.52
C ASP A 58 -7.05 -7.36 4.07
N LEU A 59 -7.22 -7.12 5.37
CA LEU A 59 -8.47 -7.25 6.11
C LEU A 59 -8.85 -5.91 6.73
N ALA A 60 -10.06 -5.44 6.45
CA ALA A 60 -10.65 -4.29 7.14
C ALA A 60 -11.68 -4.76 8.18
N LEU A 61 -11.61 -4.19 9.37
CA LEU A 61 -12.53 -4.45 10.48
C LEU A 61 -13.19 -3.14 10.93
N ILE A 62 -14.51 -3.12 10.93
CA ILE A 62 -15.28 -1.96 11.39
C ILE A 62 -15.89 -2.29 12.74
N LEU A 63 -15.57 -1.46 13.73
CA LEU A 63 -16.01 -1.60 15.10
C LEU A 63 -17.14 -0.61 15.40
N THR A 64 -17.93 -0.88 16.45
CA THR A 64 -18.89 0.09 16.97
C THR A 64 -18.19 1.33 17.55
N ASP A 65 -18.81 2.50 17.43
CA ASP A 65 -18.39 3.69 18.14
C ASP A 65 -18.66 3.59 19.66
N PRO A 66 -17.92 4.30 20.50
CA PRO A 66 -16.61 4.93 20.24
C PRO A 66 -15.45 3.92 20.28
N LEU A 67 -14.31 4.28 19.67
CA LEU A 67 -13.06 3.51 19.86
C LEU A 67 -12.54 3.65 21.28
N SER A 68 -11.98 2.56 21.81
CA SER A 68 -11.33 2.53 23.11
C SER A 68 -9.86 2.10 23.02
N ASN A 69 -9.07 2.42 24.04
CA ASN A 69 -7.67 1.97 24.13
C ASN A 69 -7.57 0.43 24.20
N ILE A 70 -8.59 -0.23 24.75
CA ILE A 70 -8.67 -1.70 24.84
C ILE A 70 -8.81 -2.30 23.44
N ASP A 71 -9.53 -1.66 22.52
CA ASP A 71 -9.68 -2.14 21.14
C ASP A 71 -8.32 -2.23 20.46
N SER A 72 -7.48 -1.20 20.58
CA SER A 72 -6.13 -1.21 20.00
C SER A 72 -5.26 -2.36 20.54
N ALA A 73 -5.32 -2.63 21.84
CA ALA A 73 -4.59 -3.73 22.47
C ALA A 73 -5.11 -5.09 21.95
N ARG A 74 -6.41 -5.30 21.92
CA ARG A 74 -7.06 -6.52 21.40
C ARG A 74 -6.69 -6.77 19.94
N MET A 75 -6.75 -5.72 19.10
CA MET A 75 -6.39 -5.81 17.68
C MET A 75 -4.95 -6.29 17.49
N LYS A 76 -4.00 -5.75 18.27
CA LYS A 76 -2.58 -6.14 18.21
C LYS A 76 -2.37 -7.58 18.67
N THR A 77 -2.99 -7.99 19.77
CA THR A 77 -2.86 -9.34 20.33
C THR A 77 -3.35 -10.39 19.33
N VAL A 78 -4.53 -10.19 18.75
CA VAL A 78 -5.08 -11.11 17.75
C VAL A 78 -4.18 -11.17 16.50
N ALA A 79 -3.75 -10.01 15.98
CA ALA A 79 -2.86 -9.95 14.81
C ALA A 79 -1.54 -10.68 15.08
N TRP A 80 -0.98 -10.55 16.27
CA TRP A 80 0.25 -11.24 16.65
C TRP A 80 0.04 -12.76 16.69
N GLY A 81 -1.02 -13.23 17.34
CA GLY A 81 -1.36 -14.66 17.41
C GLY A 81 -1.61 -15.30 16.05
N LEU A 82 -2.26 -14.57 15.12
CA LEU A 82 -2.49 -15.04 13.74
C LEU A 82 -1.16 -15.20 12.98
N ARG A 83 -0.25 -14.24 13.10
CA ARG A 83 1.07 -14.32 12.45
C ARG A 83 1.93 -15.44 12.99
N ALA A 84 1.79 -15.77 14.27
CA ALA A 84 2.52 -16.87 14.91
C ALA A 84 2.08 -18.28 14.42
N LYS A 85 0.99 -18.39 13.63
CA LYS A 85 0.54 -19.68 13.04
C LYS A 85 1.51 -20.29 12.03
N GLY A 86 2.59 -19.58 11.67
CA GLY A 86 3.68 -20.12 10.84
C GLY A 86 3.42 -20.19 9.33
N SER A 87 2.22 -19.93 8.84
CA SER A 87 1.95 -19.86 7.41
C SER A 87 2.52 -18.57 6.82
N PRO A 88 3.24 -18.62 5.67
CA PRO A 88 3.76 -17.41 5.01
C PRO A 88 2.70 -16.35 4.73
N LEU A 89 1.46 -16.75 4.41
CA LEU A 89 0.35 -15.82 4.16
C LEU A 89 -0.18 -15.21 5.45
N HIS A 90 -0.23 -15.94 6.57
CA HIS A 90 -0.54 -15.36 7.88
C HIS A 90 0.52 -14.33 8.31
N GLY A 91 1.79 -14.56 7.97
CA GLY A 91 2.86 -13.59 8.20
C GLY A 91 2.66 -12.26 7.44
N ARG A 92 1.93 -12.29 6.32
CA ARG A 92 1.60 -11.16 5.45
C ARG A 92 0.20 -10.60 5.68
N LEU A 93 -0.50 -11.01 6.76
CA LEU A 93 -1.82 -10.47 7.09
C LEU A 93 -1.72 -9.02 7.52
N SER A 94 -2.46 -8.16 6.84
CA SER A 94 -2.69 -6.75 7.11
C SER A 94 -4.05 -6.53 7.71
N VAL A 95 -4.10 -5.82 8.83
CA VAL A 95 -5.39 -5.49 9.44
C VAL A 95 -5.56 -3.99 9.57
N PHE A 96 -6.54 -3.46 8.87
CA PHE A 96 -7.02 -2.09 9.00
C PHE A 96 -8.26 -2.11 9.90
N TRP A 97 -8.44 -1.08 10.71
CA TRP A 97 -9.60 -1.04 11.61
C TRP A 97 -9.97 0.37 12.01
N GLY A 98 -11.26 0.60 12.18
CA GLY A 98 -11.84 1.87 12.59
C GLY A 98 -13.29 1.72 12.98
N THR A 99 -13.95 2.84 13.22
CA THR A 99 -15.39 2.91 13.43
C THR A 99 -16.03 3.75 12.33
N PRO A 100 -17.35 3.74 12.13
CA PRO A 100 -18.02 4.62 11.19
C PRO A 100 -17.63 6.10 11.37
N SER A 101 -17.55 6.56 12.63
CA SER A 101 -17.15 7.94 12.93
C SER A 101 -15.70 8.25 12.59
N SER A 102 -14.77 7.30 12.79
CA SER A 102 -13.35 7.50 12.43
C SER A 102 -13.12 7.44 10.92
N LEU A 103 -13.83 6.57 10.22
CA LEU A 103 -13.80 6.50 8.75
C LEU A 103 -14.40 7.73 8.09
N ALA A 104 -15.45 8.31 8.68
CA ALA A 104 -16.03 9.58 8.24
C ALA A 104 -15.18 10.82 8.61
N GLY A 105 -14.04 10.64 9.28
CA GLY A 105 -13.17 11.75 9.71
C GLY A 105 -13.73 12.58 10.87
N ARG A 106 -14.81 12.15 11.52
CA ARG A 106 -15.45 12.88 12.64
C ARG A 106 -14.65 12.78 13.93
N VAL A 107 -13.97 11.66 14.13
CA VAL A 107 -13.10 11.41 15.29
C VAL A 107 -11.77 10.83 14.84
N SER A 108 -10.73 11.03 15.64
CA SER A 108 -9.44 10.40 15.41
C SER A 108 -9.39 9.04 16.08
N GLY A 109 -8.74 8.07 15.47
CA GLY A 109 -8.50 6.76 16.05
C GLY A 109 -8.55 5.62 15.04
N GLY A 110 -8.19 4.43 15.49
CA GLY A 110 -8.10 3.28 14.63
C GLY A 110 -6.80 3.23 13.82
N ARG A 111 -6.81 2.38 12.81
CA ARG A 111 -5.74 2.17 11.84
C ARG A 111 -6.37 1.99 10.47
N PHE A 112 -6.77 3.09 9.86
CA PHE A 112 -7.40 3.05 8.54
C PHE A 112 -6.87 4.20 7.69
N PRO A 113 -5.78 3.97 6.93
CA PRO A 113 -5.21 4.99 6.06
C PRO A 113 -6.18 5.45 4.99
N VAL A 114 -5.97 6.65 4.47
CA VAL A 114 -6.85 7.28 3.48
C VAL A 114 -6.96 6.46 2.18
N LEU A 115 -5.83 5.90 1.71
CA LEU A 115 -5.79 5.06 0.52
C LEU A 115 -6.61 3.78 0.70
N ASP A 116 -6.50 3.14 1.89
CA ASP A 116 -7.25 1.93 2.22
C ASP A 116 -8.73 2.21 2.46
N ARG A 117 -9.09 3.45 2.90
CA ARG A 117 -10.48 3.90 2.97
C ARG A 117 -11.10 4.02 1.58
N LEU A 118 -10.36 4.55 0.59
CA LEU A 118 -10.81 4.58 -0.78
C LEU A 118 -10.96 3.16 -1.35
N ASP A 119 -10.00 2.27 -1.07
CA ASP A 119 -10.05 0.87 -1.49
C ASP A 119 -11.27 0.14 -0.89
N LEU A 120 -11.58 0.38 0.40
CA LEU A 120 -12.80 -0.13 1.02
C LEU A 120 -14.06 0.30 0.26
N LEU A 121 -14.15 1.57 -0.11
CA LEU A 121 -15.33 2.12 -0.78
C LEU A 121 -15.48 1.64 -2.22
N GLU A 122 -14.37 1.57 -2.98
CA GLU A 122 -14.39 1.20 -4.40
C GLU A 122 -14.43 -0.32 -4.60
N HIS A 123 -13.78 -1.10 -3.75
CA HIS A 123 -13.49 -2.53 -4.01
C HIS A 123 -13.75 -3.47 -2.84
N GLY A 124 -13.92 -2.96 -1.61
CA GLY A 124 -14.09 -3.80 -0.42
C GLY A 124 -15.16 -4.88 -0.61
N ILE A 125 -14.82 -6.14 -0.37
CA ILE A 125 -15.77 -7.27 -0.40
C ILE A 125 -16.17 -7.59 1.03
N LEU A 126 -17.45 -7.46 1.34
CA LEU A 126 -18.00 -7.82 2.66
C LEU A 126 -17.82 -9.33 2.90
N ILE A 127 -17.11 -9.68 3.97
CA ILE A 127 -16.90 -11.08 4.39
C ILE A 127 -17.86 -11.43 5.51
N TRP A 128 -18.14 -10.49 6.41
CA TRP A 128 -18.96 -10.72 7.58
C TRP A 128 -19.57 -9.42 8.11
N GLY A 129 -20.79 -9.53 8.70
CA GLY A 129 -21.52 -8.43 9.31
C GLY A 129 -22.38 -7.66 8.33
N GLU A 130 -22.65 -6.39 8.62
CA GLU A 130 -23.49 -5.51 7.81
C GLU A 130 -22.63 -4.55 6.99
N ASP A 131 -23.07 -4.20 5.78
CA ASP A 131 -22.36 -3.23 4.94
C ASP A 131 -22.57 -1.81 5.47
N VAL A 132 -21.49 -1.23 6.00
CA VAL A 132 -21.52 0.11 6.61
C VAL A 132 -21.00 1.21 5.67
N ARG A 133 -20.73 0.90 4.39
CA ARG A 133 -20.12 1.86 3.44
C ARG A 133 -21.06 2.95 3.00
N SER A 134 -22.37 2.73 3.03
CA SER A 134 -23.39 3.67 2.53
C SER A 134 -23.36 5.05 3.20
N GLY A 135 -22.78 5.16 4.40
CA GLY A 135 -22.63 6.43 5.12
C GLY A 135 -21.25 7.08 4.99
N LEU A 136 -20.35 6.54 4.17
CA LEU A 136 -18.99 7.02 4.03
C LEU A 136 -18.80 7.79 2.72
N LEU A 137 -18.12 8.95 2.81
CA LEU A 137 -17.72 9.72 1.64
C LEU A 137 -16.31 9.33 1.17
N PRO A 138 -16.07 9.33 -0.15
CA PRO A 138 -14.74 9.10 -0.68
C PRO A 138 -13.79 10.22 -0.25
N PRO A 139 -12.50 9.89 -0.02
CA PRO A 139 -11.48 10.89 0.25
C PRO A 139 -11.33 11.89 -0.90
N ALA A 140 -11.05 13.15 -0.59
CA ALA A 140 -10.72 14.15 -1.58
C ALA A 140 -9.38 13.83 -2.27
N ARG A 141 -9.21 14.24 -3.54
CA ARG A 141 -7.96 14.01 -4.30
C ARG A 141 -6.73 14.57 -3.58
N ASN A 142 -6.86 15.76 -2.98
CA ASN A 142 -5.78 16.36 -2.20
C ASN A 142 -5.43 15.50 -0.96
N GLU A 143 -6.41 14.94 -0.27
CA GLU A 143 -6.21 14.03 0.86
C GLU A 143 -5.47 12.75 0.44
N LEU A 144 -5.80 12.19 -0.73
CA LEU A 144 -5.11 11.03 -1.30
C LEU A 144 -3.66 11.34 -1.66
N LEU A 145 -3.40 12.48 -2.31
CA LEU A 145 -2.06 12.93 -2.67
C LEU A 145 -1.18 13.08 -1.42
N VAL A 146 -1.65 13.84 -0.43
CA VAL A 146 -0.92 14.07 0.83
C VAL A 146 -0.69 12.77 1.58
N SER A 147 -1.69 11.88 1.66
CA SER A 147 -1.53 10.57 2.32
C SER A 147 -0.51 9.68 1.61
N GLY A 148 -0.54 9.64 0.28
CA GLY A 148 0.45 8.92 -0.53
C GLY A 148 1.86 9.48 -0.36
N ALA A 149 2.00 10.79 -0.36
CA ALA A 149 3.27 11.49 -0.13
C ALA A 149 3.86 11.18 1.25
N LEU A 150 3.06 11.29 2.31
CA LEU A 150 3.48 10.95 3.67
C LEU A 150 3.87 9.47 3.81
N PHE A 151 3.14 8.58 3.14
CA PHE A 151 3.50 7.17 3.09
C PHE A 151 4.87 6.98 2.44
N ALA A 152 5.11 7.58 1.26
CA ALA A 152 6.34 7.45 0.52
C ALA A 152 7.55 8.02 1.30
N LEU A 153 7.43 9.22 1.85
CA LEU A 153 8.48 9.82 2.68
C LEU A 153 8.81 8.95 3.89
N LYS A 154 7.80 8.39 4.55
CA LYS A 154 8.02 7.56 5.73
C LYS A 154 8.64 6.20 5.42
N HIS A 155 8.30 5.58 4.29
CA HIS A 155 8.62 4.18 4.03
C HIS A 155 9.63 3.95 2.90
N LEU A 156 9.87 4.96 2.05
CA LEU A 156 10.73 4.84 0.88
C LEU A 156 11.92 5.82 0.91
N ALA A 157 11.73 7.02 1.49
CA ALA A 157 12.76 8.06 1.46
C ALA A 157 13.87 7.91 2.51
N GLY A 158 13.69 7.06 3.52
CA GLY A 158 14.66 6.91 4.60
C GLY A 158 14.53 7.94 5.73
N SER A 159 15.32 7.74 6.81
CA SER A 159 15.24 8.58 8.03
C SER A 159 15.89 9.96 7.87
N ALA A 160 16.71 10.16 6.85
CA ALA A 160 17.39 11.43 6.63
C ALA A 160 16.44 12.55 6.14
N VAL A 161 15.27 12.16 5.59
CA VAL A 161 14.16 13.08 5.36
C VAL A 161 13.30 13.06 6.62
N GLY A 162 13.60 13.93 7.58
CA GLY A 162 12.80 14.07 8.80
C GLY A 162 11.31 14.34 8.49
N PRO A 163 10.39 13.99 9.41
CA PRO A 163 8.97 14.30 9.20
C PRO A 163 8.84 15.81 8.95
N PRO A 164 8.02 16.23 7.96
CA PRO A 164 7.80 17.65 7.69
C PRO A 164 7.37 18.33 8.99
N ARG A 165 8.03 19.46 9.31
CA ARG A 165 7.61 20.32 10.42
C ARG A 165 6.15 20.65 10.16
N ARG A 166 5.27 20.34 11.12
CA ARG A 166 3.81 20.44 11.06
C ARG A 166 3.34 21.33 9.92
N ALA A 167 2.71 20.73 8.90
CA ALA A 167 2.07 21.46 7.82
C ALA A 167 1.05 22.45 8.44
N ARG A 168 1.43 23.73 8.54
CA ARG A 168 0.56 24.80 8.98
C ARG A 168 -0.47 24.99 7.87
N GLY A 169 -1.70 24.60 8.12
CA GLY A 169 -2.79 24.86 7.16
C GLY A 169 -3.69 23.69 6.82
N VAL A 170 -3.34 22.46 7.15
CA VAL A 170 -4.27 21.32 7.03
C VAL A 170 -5.11 21.32 8.31
N GLY A 171 -6.22 22.04 8.30
CA GLY A 171 -7.15 22.12 9.42
C GLY A 171 -7.56 20.73 9.88
N ARG A 172 -7.50 20.47 11.19
CA ARG A 172 -8.00 19.32 11.98
C ARG A 172 -7.87 17.88 11.42
N LEU A 173 -7.51 17.67 10.15
CA LEU A 173 -7.46 16.36 9.47
C LEU A 173 -6.17 15.57 9.72
N THR A 174 -5.15 16.18 10.29
CA THR A 174 -3.87 15.52 10.54
C THR A 174 -3.55 15.35 12.02
N LYS A 175 -4.39 14.68 12.78
CA LYS A 175 -3.81 13.78 13.76
C LYS A 175 -3.39 12.56 12.95
N LEU A 176 -2.15 12.56 12.48
CA LEU A 176 -1.49 11.44 11.83
C LEU A 176 -1.81 10.18 12.65
N VAL A 177 -2.73 9.37 12.13
CA VAL A 177 -2.83 7.99 12.57
C VAL A 177 -1.48 7.40 12.19
N PRO A 178 -0.65 6.97 13.16
CA PRO A 178 0.65 6.43 12.82
C PRO A 178 0.42 5.22 11.93
N PHE A 179 0.81 5.35 10.66
CA PHE A 179 0.94 4.21 9.77
C PHE A 179 1.79 3.19 10.51
N PRO A 180 1.30 2.00 10.77
CA PRO A 180 2.10 1.04 11.50
C PRO A 180 3.28 0.64 10.64
N ALA A 181 4.45 0.87 11.21
CA ALA A 181 5.77 0.64 10.63
C ALA A 181 6.09 -0.84 10.26
N ARG A 182 5.08 -1.70 10.08
CA ARG A 182 5.29 -3.15 9.87
C ARG A 182 4.79 -3.71 8.55
N PHE A 183 4.46 -2.84 7.59
CA PHE A 183 4.06 -3.27 6.23
C PHE A 183 5.20 -3.22 5.20
N VAL A 184 6.26 -2.53 5.51
CA VAL A 184 7.55 -2.73 4.86
C VAL A 184 8.41 -3.35 5.95
N PRO A 185 8.79 -4.63 5.89
CA PRO A 185 9.58 -5.28 6.93
C PRO A 185 11.03 -4.79 6.99
N ALA A 186 11.35 -3.70 6.32
CA ALA A 186 12.60 -3.00 6.40
C ALA A 186 12.33 -1.61 7.01
N ARG A 187 13.22 -1.10 7.83
CA ARG A 187 13.23 0.29 8.30
C ARG A 187 13.24 1.21 7.07
N SER A 188 12.67 2.40 7.17
CA SER A 188 12.69 3.38 6.06
C SER A 188 14.09 3.63 5.48
N GLU A 189 15.12 3.53 6.31
CA GLU A 189 16.53 3.58 5.92
C GLU A 189 16.94 2.49 4.93
N ASP A 190 16.31 1.30 5.00
CA ASP A 190 16.64 0.20 4.11
C ASP A 190 16.13 0.44 2.67
N ALA A 191 14.96 1.07 2.51
CA ALA A 191 14.39 1.28 1.18
C ALA A 191 15.25 2.22 0.32
N LEU A 192 15.73 3.33 0.87
CA LEU A 192 16.64 4.23 0.15
C LEU A 192 17.95 3.52 -0.22
N LYS A 193 18.54 2.76 0.72
CA LYS A 193 19.75 1.98 0.46
C LYS A 193 19.54 0.93 -0.64
N GLU A 194 18.39 0.25 -0.61
CA GLU A 194 18.02 -0.76 -1.61
C GLU A 194 17.84 -0.14 -3.00
N ILE A 195 17.25 1.05 -3.10
CA ILE A 195 17.09 1.78 -4.37
C ILE A 195 18.46 2.24 -4.91
N ARG A 196 19.37 2.66 -4.03
CA ARG A 196 20.74 3.08 -4.39
C ARG A 196 21.67 1.91 -4.68
N CYS A 197 21.36 0.72 -4.17
CA CYS A 197 22.16 -0.49 -4.33
C CYS A 197 21.30 -1.65 -4.86
N PRO A 198 21.13 -1.78 -6.19
CA PRO A 198 20.32 -2.82 -6.83
C PRO A 198 20.66 -4.25 -6.37
N LYS A 199 21.94 -4.56 -6.13
CA LYS A 199 22.38 -5.86 -5.58
C LYS A 199 21.79 -6.15 -4.21
N LEU A 200 21.69 -5.14 -3.35
CA LEU A 200 21.05 -5.28 -2.04
C LEU A 200 19.54 -5.53 -2.19
N LEU A 201 18.86 -4.81 -3.11
CA LEU A 201 17.44 -5.03 -3.38
C LEU A 201 17.20 -6.45 -3.91
N LEU A 202 18.01 -6.93 -4.85
CA LEU A 202 17.93 -8.28 -5.40
C LEU A 202 18.02 -9.34 -4.29
N SER A 203 18.96 -9.18 -3.35
CA SER A 203 19.14 -10.12 -2.23
C SER A 203 17.95 -10.20 -1.26
N ARG A 204 17.02 -9.26 -1.31
CA ARG A 204 15.79 -9.24 -0.47
C ARG A 204 14.67 -10.15 -0.99
N GLY A 205 14.85 -10.69 -2.19
CA GLY A 205 13.91 -11.57 -2.85
C GLY A 205 12.74 -10.88 -3.58
N VAL A 206 12.05 -11.67 -4.39
CA VAL A 206 11.04 -11.20 -5.35
C VAL A 206 9.91 -10.36 -4.72
N GLY A 207 9.46 -10.71 -3.52
CA GLY A 207 8.39 -9.97 -2.85
C GLY A 207 8.77 -8.55 -2.48
N ARG A 208 10.01 -8.31 -2.04
CA ARG A 208 10.52 -6.96 -1.73
C ARG A 208 10.79 -6.19 -3.01
N LEU A 209 11.42 -6.83 -3.97
CA LEU A 209 11.77 -6.28 -5.26
C LEU A 209 10.52 -5.76 -6.01
N THR A 210 9.51 -6.60 -6.20
CA THR A 210 8.27 -6.19 -6.89
C THR A 210 7.54 -5.06 -6.16
N LYS A 211 7.52 -5.08 -4.83
CA LYS A 211 6.90 -4.00 -4.04
C LYS A 211 7.62 -2.67 -4.26
N LEU A 212 8.95 -2.62 -4.18
CA LEU A 212 9.69 -1.37 -4.38
C LEU A 212 9.54 -0.83 -5.80
N VAL A 213 9.54 -1.68 -6.82
CA VAL A 213 9.33 -1.24 -8.21
C VAL A 213 7.89 -0.74 -8.45
N LEU A 214 6.89 -1.42 -7.91
CA LEU A 214 5.49 -1.08 -8.20
C LEU A 214 4.90 0.02 -7.30
N PHE A 215 5.51 0.37 -6.16
CA PHE A 215 5.01 1.45 -5.30
C PHE A 215 4.95 2.81 -6.01
N PRO A 216 6.02 3.32 -6.67
CA PRO A 216 5.96 4.57 -7.41
C PRO A 216 4.83 4.59 -8.43
N VAL A 217 4.69 3.51 -9.22
CA VAL A 217 3.67 3.37 -10.26
C VAL A 217 2.25 3.45 -9.70
N ARG A 218 1.99 2.76 -8.59
CA ARG A 218 0.68 2.79 -7.92
C ARG A 218 0.35 4.16 -7.34
N LEU A 219 1.33 4.81 -6.71
CA LEU A 219 1.13 6.13 -6.12
C LEU A 219 0.95 7.20 -7.20
N LEU A 220 1.68 7.13 -8.32
CA LEU A 220 1.45 7.96 -9.50
C LEU A 220 0.03 7.76 -10.03
N PHE A 221 -0.40 6.51 -10.25
CA PHE A 221 -1.76 6.21 -10.70
C PHE A 221 -2.81 6.87 -9.81
N THR A 222 -2.69 6.69 -8.48
CA THR A 222 -3.66 7.26 -7.54
C THR A 222 -3.63 8.79 -7.53
N ALA A 223 -2.45 9.42 -7.56
CA ALA A 223 -2.31 10.87 -7.63
C ALA A 223 -2.92 11.45 -8.90
N GLN A 224 -2.74 10.78 -10.04
CA GLN A 224 -3.21 11.21 -11.35
C GLN A 224 -4.71 10.99 -11.54
N THR A 225 -5.25 9.86 -11.07
CA THR A 225 -6.63 9.45 -11.35
C THR A 225 -7.59 9.69 -10.17
N GLY A 226 -7.08 9.79 -8.95
CA GLY A 226 -7.89 9.81 -7.72
C GLY A 226 -8.54 8.46 -7.39
N ARG A 227 -8.04 7.35 -7.93
CA ARG A 227 -8.61 6.00 -7.79
C ARG A 227 -7.59 4.98 -7.30
N VAL A 228 -8.07 3.89 -6.73
CA VAL A 228 -7.27 2.69 -6.42
C VAL A 228 -7.62 1.60 -7.42
N ARG A 229 -6.63 0.88 -7.94
CA ARG A 229 -6.79 -0.21 -8.90
C ARG A 229 -5.74 -1.31 -8.67
N THR A 230 -5.88 -2.41 -9.43
CA THR A 230 -4.89 -3.50 -9.46
C THR A 230 -3.51 -2.99 -9.89
N ASN A 231 -2.46 -3.71 -9.53
CA ASN A 231 -1.12 -3.40 -10.03
C ASN A 231 -1.06 -3.40 -11.56
N ASP A 232 -1.76 -4.35 -12.21
CA ASP A 232 -1.84 -4.45 -13.68
C ASP A 232 -2.44 -3.19 -14.30
N ALA A 233 -3.54 -2.68 -13.73
CA ALA A 233 -4.16 -1.45 -14.21
C ALA A 233 -3.24 -0.23 -14.01
N ALA A 234 -2.55 -0.14 -12.88
CA ALA A 234 -1.60 0.94 -12.62
C ALA A 234 -0.40 0.87 -13.57
N VAL A 235 0.15 -0.33 -13.82
CA VAL A 235 1.24 -0.55 -14.78
C VAL A 235 0.80 -0.22 -16.19
N LYS A 236 -0.39 -0.70 -16.63
CA LYS A 236 -0.93 -0.38 -17.95
C LYS A 236 -1.07 1.13 -18.14
N HIS A 237 -1.58 1.83 -17.15
CA HIS A 237 -1.70 3.29 -17.17
C HIS A 237 -0.32 3.97 -17.29
N TYR A 238 0.65 3.54 -16.48
CA TYR A 238 2.00 4.08 -16.48
C TYR A 238 2.69 3.92 -17.84
N LEU A 239 2.65 2.71 -18.40
CA LEU A 239 3.30 2.39 -19.68
C LEU A 239 2.59 3.03 -20.88
N ALA A 240 1.33 3.47 -20.75
CA ALA A 240 0.58 4.17 -21.80
C ALA A 240 0.73 5.69 -21.73
N ALA A 241 1.27 6.26 -20.66
CA ALA A 241 1.33 7.70 -20.44
C ALA A 241 2.38 8.40 -21.32
N ASP A 242 3.43 7.70 -21.74
CA ASP A 242 4.51 8.19 -22.58
C ASP A 242 5.02 7.03 -23.46
N ALA A 243 5.68 7.36 -24.58
CA ALA A 243 6.26 6.37 -25.49
C ALA A 243 7.33 5.50 -24.83
N ALA A 244 8.05 6.02 -23.83
CA ALA A 244 9.06 5.32 -23.04
C ALA A 244 9.19 5.92 -21.63
N PRO A 245 8.24 5.67 -20.72
CA PRO A 245 8.32 6.22 -19.37
C PRO A 245 9.54 5.66 -18.63
N PRO A 246 10.17 6.43 -17.70
CA PRO A 246 11.36 6.01 -16.99
C PRO A 246 11.21 4.66 -16.27
N GLY A 247 12.14 3.72 -16.52
CA GLY A 247 12.09 2.39 -15.95
C GLY A 247 10.99 1.46 -16.53
N ALA A 248 10.46 1.75 -17.72
CA ALA A 248 9.37 0.99 -18.35
C ALA A 248 9.65 -0.53 -18.40
N SER A 249 10.85 -0.94 -18.85
CA SER A 249 11.24 -2.35 -18.93
C SER A 249 11.27 -3.01 -17.54
N LEU A 250 11.76 -2.33 -16.52
CA LEU A 250 11.76 -2.81 -15.14
C LEU A 250 10.33 -2.95 -14.60
N VAL A 251 9.45 -1.98 -14.86
CA VAL A 251 8.04 -2.00 -14.43
C VAL A 251 7.30 -3.15 -15.11
N ALA A 252 7.50 -3.36 -16.41
CA ALA A 252 6.93 -4.49 -17.16
C ALA A 252 7.42 -5.84 -16.64
N ALA A 253 8.71 -5.96 -16.30
CA ALA A 253 9.26 -7.16 -15.70
C ALA A 253 8.70 -7.40 -14.29
N ALA A 254 8.62 -6.36 -13.45
CA ALA A 254 8.15 -6.48 -12.07
C ALA A 254 6.69 -6.95 -11.96
N ILE A 255 5.83 -6.59 -12.91
CA ILE A 255 4.44 -7.11 -12.92
C ILE A 255 4.43 -8.60 -13.27
N ALA A 256 5.27 -9.07 -14.20
CA ALA A 256 5.40 -10.46 -14.55
C ALA A 256 5.97 -11.31 -13.39
N TRP A 257 6.93 -10.80 -12.63
CA TRP A 257 7.52 -11.48 -11.46
C TRP A 257 6.54 -11.73 -10.32
N ARG A 258 5.37 -11.13 -10.35
CA ARG A 258 4.29 -11.43 -9.40
C ARG A 258 3.72 -12.84 -9.59
N THR A 259 3.82 -13.39 -10.80
CA THR A 259 3.29 -14.71 -11.13
C THR A 259 4.40 -15.72 -11.41
N VAL A 260 5.47 -15.29 -12.05
CA VAL A 260 6.63 -16.12 -12.41
C VAL A 260 7.88 -15.44 -11.86
N PRO A 261 8.51 -15.99 -10.81
CA PRO A 261 9.77 -15.45 -10.30
C PRO A 261 10.84 -15.41 -11.39
N PRO A 262 11.74 -14.42 -11.38
CA PRO A 262 12.82 -14.36 -12.34
C PRO A 262 13.81 -15.53 -12.11
N GLU A 263 14.31 -16.10 -13.21
CA GLU A 263 15.26 -17.22 -13.17
C GLU A 263 16.72 -16.76 -13.26
N ASN A 264 16.97 -15.54 -13.75
CA ASN A 264 18.30 -15.01 -14.00
C ASN A 264 18.55 -13.72 -13.23
N ASP A 265 19.29 -13.82 -12.14
CA ASP A 265 19.67 -12.69 -11.28
C ASP A 265 20.48 -11.62 -12.02
N GLY A 266 21.30 -11.97 -13.00
CA GLY A 266 22.08 -11.04 -13.81
C GLY A 266 21.18 -10.14 -14.67
N ALA A 267 20.17 -10.73 -15.32
CA ALA A 267 19.18 -9.97 -16.10
C ALA A 267 18.33 -9.06 -15.22
N VAL A 268 17.93 -9.54 -14.03
CA VAL A 268 17.21 -8.71 -13.04
C VAL A 268 18.06 -7.56 -12.56
N LEU A 269 19.33 -7.80 -12.26
CA LEU A 269 20.26 -6.78 -11.80
C LEU A 269 20.42 -5.67 -12.84
N SER A 270 20.61 -6.03 -14.13
CA SER A 270 20.70 -5.04 -15.21
C SER A 270 19.46 -4.19 -15.29
N LEU A 271 18.25 -4.78 -15.26
CA LEU A 271 16.99 -4.03 -15.25
C LEU A 271 16.87 -3.08 -14.06
N LEU A 272 17.36 -3.50 -12.89
CA LEU A 272 17.33 -2.65 -11.69
C LEU A 272 18.33 -1.49 -11.79
N GLU A 273 19.56 -1.75 -12.26
CA GLU A 273 20.61 -0.73 -12.44
C GLU A 273 20.17 0.35 -13.42
N ASP A 274 19.53 -0.06 -14.52
CA ASP A 274 19.06 0.85 -15.56
C ASP A 274 17.75 1.58 -15.18
N GLY A 275 16.84 0.92 -14.45
CA GLY A 275 15.45 1.36 -14.33
C GLY A 275 15.03 1.92 -12.99
N ILE A 276 15.60 1.47 -11.84
CA ILE A 276 15.02 1.81 -10.54
C ILE A 276 15.20 3.28 -10.16
N ARG A 277 16.38 3.82 -10.36
CA ARG A 277 16.68 5.24 -10.05
C ARG A 277 15.89 6.18 -10.96
N PRO A 278 15.88 6.05 -12.29
CA PRO A 278 15.03 6.87 -13.16
C PRO A 278 13.54 6.82 -12.79
N LEU A 279 13.00 5.64 -12.46
CA LEU A 279 11.62 5.48 -12.02
C LEU A 279 11.31 6.30 -10.76
N TYR A 280 12.19 6.22 -9.74
CA TYR A 280 12.00 6.97 -8.51
C TYR A 280 12.16 8.48 -8.68
N LEU A 281 13.12 8.92 -9.50
CA LEU A 281 13.29 10.36 -9.82
C LEU A 281 12.05 10.91 -10.52
N HIS A 282 11.50 10.18 -11.50
CA HIS A 282 10.24 10.56 -12.16
C HIS A 282 9.07 10.67 -11.17
N TYR A 283 8.92 9.68 -10.28
CA TYR A 283 7.91 9.70 -9.22
C TYR A 283 8.08 10.91 -8.29
N ILE A 284 9.30 11.18 -7.84
CA ILE A 284 9.60 12.29 -6.94
C ILE A 284 9.29 13.63 -7.60
N ASP A 285 9.70 13.82 -8.84
CA ASP A 285 9.48 15.05 -9.60
C ASP A 285 7.98 15.34 -9.82
N ASP A 286 7.20 14.31 -10.20
CA ASP A 286 5.72 14.43 -10.33
C ASP A 286 5.05 14.79 -8.99
N GLN A 287 5.42 14.09 -7.91
CA GLN A 287 4.83 14.35 -6.60
C GLN A 287 5.19 15.73 -6.07
N GLN A 288 6.45 16.14 -6.21
CA GLN A 288 6.93 17.47 -5.81
C GLN A 288 6.15 18.57 -6.51
N ALA A 289 6.02 18.48 -7.83
CA ALA A 289 5.28 19.47 -8.62
C ALA A 289 3.79 19.55 -8.21
N ARG A 290 3.13 18.42 -7.97
CA ARG A 290 1.73 18.39 -7.53
C ARG A 290 1.54 18.95 -6.13
N LEU A 291 2.42 18.58 -5.20
CA LEU A 291 2.37 19.09 -3.83
C LEU A 291 2.59 20.61 -3.78
N ASP A 292 3.53 21.10 -4.56
CA ASP A 292 3.83 22.52 -4.65
C ASP A 292 2.66 23.31 -5.25
N SER A 293 2.08 22.82 -6.35
CA SER A 293 0.90 23.44 -7.00
C SER A 293 -0.34 23.52 -6.10
N LEU A 294 -0.45 22.63 -5.10
CA LEU A 294 -1.53 22.60 -4.11
C LEU A 294 -1.17 23.29 -2.79
N GLY A 295 0.00 23.97 -2.73
CA GLY A 295 0.43 24.71 -1.55
C GLY A 295 1.02 23.88 -0.42
N HIS A 296 1.35 22.60 -0.66
CA HIS A 296 1.99 21.72 0.31
C HIS A 296 3.53 21.83 0.25
N HIS A 297 4.06 23.04 0.34
CA HIS A 297 5.49 23.36 0.13
C HIS A 297 6.44 22.59 1.06
N ASP A 298 6.06 22.36 2.34
CA ASP A 298 6.86 21.56 3.29
C ASP A 298 7.06 20.11 2.80
N LEU A 299 6.01 19.52 2.20
CA LEU A 299 6.07 18.18 1.63
C LEU A 299 6.87 18.19 0.32
N ALA A 300 6.66 19.17 -0.54
CA ALA A 300 7.42 19.33 -1.77
C ALA A 300 8.93 19.47 -1.49
N GLU A 301 9.31 20.27 -0.48
CA GLU A 301 10.71 20.41 -0.02
C GLU A 301 11.28 19.05 0.47
N ALA A 302 10.47 18.27 1.21
CA ALA A 302 10.88 16.93 1.66
C ALA A 302 11.15 15.98 0.50
N PHE A 303 10.34 16.04 -0.57
CA PHE A 303 10.59 15.30 -1.81
C PHE A 303 11.85 15.77 -2.52
N GLY A 304 12.12 17.08 -2.56
CA GLY A 304 13.36 17.64 -3.09
C GLY A 304 14.61 17.13 -2.35
N LYS A 305 14.55 17.04 -1.02
CA LYS A 305 15.63 16.43 -0.20
C LYS A 305 15.82 14.95 -0.53
N TRP A 306 14.75 14.20 -0.67
CA TRP A 306 14.81 12.80 -1.09
C TRP A 306 15.44 12.64 -2.47
N ARG A 307 15.06 13.52 -3.42
CA ARG A 307 15.68 13.59 -4.75
C ARG A 307 17.19 13.75 -4.68
N GLY A 308 17.67 14.72 -3.87
CA GLY A 308 19.10 14.94 -3.64
C GLY A 308 19.82 13.68 -3.17
N GLN A 309 19.25 12.99 -2.18
CA GLN A 309 19.80 11.75 -1.65
C GLN A 309 19.87 10.59 -2.66
N LEU A 310 18.98 10.56 -3.66
CA LEU A 310 19.04 9.53 -4.72
C LEU A 310 20.13 9.83 -5.77
N LEU A 311 20.59 11.08 -5.87
CA LEU A 311 21.63 11.51 -6.79
C LEU A 311 23.05 11.40 -6.21
N GLU A 312 23.18 11.37 -4.89
CA GLU A 312 24.44 11.06 -4.19
C GLU A 312 24.84 9.57 -4.37
#